data_810fa5cd9e109d3bfdb7e962edf492da
#
_entry.id   810fa5cd9e109d3bfdb7e962edf492da
#
_cell.length_a   1.000
_cell.length_b   1.000
_cell.length_c   1.000
_cell.angle_alpha   90.00
_cell.angle_beta   90.00
_cell.angle_gamma   90.00
#
_symmetry.space_group_name_H-M   'P 1'
#
loop_
_entity.id
_entity.type
_entity.pdbx_description
1 polymer ?
#
loop_
_entity_poly.entity_id
_entity_poly.type
_entity_poly.pdbx_seq_one_letter_code
_entity_poly.pdbx_strand_id
1 'polypeptide(L)'
;MTIAIDDDLPQAVQAMLDRPRHACSGPWPVSREAVQSLAAAIQDPDPRRWGQQCTAPQTMLSTWARPARWSPDEALPQKPLQTHYELKELLGYPVAIVSGIESQFHAPVILGATVRSVELLRS
;
A
#
# COMPACT_ATOMS: atom_id res chain seq x y z
N MET A 1 -15.12 -19.79 -11.37
CA MET A 1 -14.81 -21.04 -10.65
C MET A 1 -14.28 -20.66 -9.28
N THR A 2 -15.09 -20.84 -8.27
CA THR A 2 -14.65 -20.60 -6.89
C THR A 2 -13.94 -21.87 -6.44
N ILE A 3 -12.64 -21.81 -6.27
CA ILE A 3 -11.90 -22.89 -5.63
C ILE A 3 -12.18 -22.74 -4.13
N ALA A 4 -12.85 -23.72 -3.56
CA ALA A 4 -12.98 -23.82 -2.11
C ALA A 4 -11.58 -24.11 -1.53
N ILE A 5 -10.94 -23.05 -1.03
CA ILE A 5 -9.57 -23.11 -0.52
C ILE A 5 -9.54 -23.41 1.00
N ASP A 6 -10.71 -23.51 1.63
CA ASP A 6 -10.79 -23.39 3.08
C ASP A 6 -10.35 -24.61 3.89
N ASP A 7 -10.37 -25.81 3.35
CA ASP A 7 -10.15 -26.99 4.18
C ASP A 7 -8.69 -27.46 4.27
N ASP A 8 -7.78 -26.87 3.49
CA ASP A 8 -6.40 -27.35 3.37
C ASP A 8 -5.32 -26.27 3.54
N LEU A 9 -5.68 -25.10 4.06
CA LEU A 9 -4.68 -24.05 4.31
C LEU A 9 -3.78 -24.42 5.48
N PRO A 10 -2.46 -24.23 5.35
CA PRO A 10 -1.53 -24.41 6.47
C PRO A 10 -1.98 -23.59 7.71
N GLN A 11 -1.81 -24.17 8.89
CA GLN A 11 -2.20 -23.51 10.13
C GLN A 11 -1.59 -22.11 10.29
N ALA A 12 -0.35 -21.91 9.83
CA ALA A 12 0.31 -20.63 9.85
C ALA A 12 -0.43 -19.57 8.99
N VAL A 13 -1.00 -19.97 7.85
CA VAL A 13 -1.79 -19.10 6.99
C VAL A 13 -3.15 -18.80 7.62
N GLN A 14 -3.80 -19.81 8.19
CA GLN A 14 -5.07 -19.62 8.91
C GLN A 14 -4.94 -18.62 10.07
N ALA A 15 -3.81 -18.64 10.77
CA ALA A 15 -3.51 -17.72 11.86
C ALA A 15 -3.34 -16.26 11.38
N MET A 16 -3.08 -16.04 10.09
CA MET A 16 -2.94 -14.69 9.49
C MET A 16 -4.29 -14.08 9.08
N LEU A 17 -5.33 -14.89 8.91
CA LEU A 17 -6.61 -14.43 8.40
C LEU A 17 -7.25 -13.40 9.33
N ASP A 18 -7.77 -12.33 8.71
CA ASP A 18 -8.53 -11.26 9.35
C ASP A 18 -7.81 -10.58 10.54
N ARG A 19 -6.49 -10.65 10.58
CA ARG A 19 -5.66 -9.99 11.60
C ARG A 19 -4.83 -8.86 10.98
N PRO A 20 -4.93 -7.63 11.52
CA PRO A 20 -4.06 -6.53 11.09
C PRO A 20 -2.58 -6.88 11.33
N ARG A 21 -1.77 -6.71 10.29
CA ARG A 21 -0.34 -7.03 10.31
C ARG A 21 0.45 -5.95 9.60
N HIS A 22 1.74 -5.87 9.90
CA HIS A 22 2.67 -4.94 9.27
C HIS A 22 2.19 -3.49 9.29
N ALA A 23 1.69 -3.06 10.45
CA ALA A 23 1.30 -1.67 10.64
C ALA A 23 2.54 -0.77 10.54
N CYS A 24 2.48 0.21 9.68
CA CYS A 24 3.55 1.19 9.55
C CYS A 24 3.02 2.57 9.22
N SER A 25 3.83 3.59 9.51
CA SER A 25 3.59 4.95 9.05
C SER A 25 4.60 5.26 7.95
N GLY A 26 4.15 5.92 6.89
CA GLY A 26 5.04 6.41 5.86
C GLY A 26 6.06 7.40 6.46
N PRO A 27 7.31 7.41 5.97
CA PRO A 27 8.38 8.23 6.54
C PRO A 27 8.23 9.72 6.25
N TRP A 28 7.44 10.08 5.25
CA TRP A 28 7.28 11.47 4.81
C TRP A 28 5.82 11.89 4.81
N PRO A 29 5.54 13.13 5.23
CA PRO A 29 4.20 13.69 5.08
C PRO A 29 3.87 13.94 3.61
N VAL A 30 2.58 14.04 3.31
CA VAL A 30 2.10 14.41 1.97
C VAL A 30 2.62 15.80 1.62
N SER A 31 3.35 15.92 0.51
CA SER A 31 3.99 17.15 0.08
C SER A 31 3.37 17.73 -1.19
N ARG A 32 3.32 19.06 -1.25
CA ARG A 32 2.89 19.81 -2.44
C ARG A 32 3.76 19.48 -3.64
N GLU A 33 5.07 19.40 -3.42
CA GLU A 33 6.04 19.16 -4.49
C GLU A 33 5.81 17.82 -5.17
N ALA A 34 5.53 16.77 -4.40
CA ALA A 34 5.23 15.45 -4.95
C ALA A 34 3.91 15.45 -5.72
N VAL A 35 2.87 16.10 -5.19
CA VAL A 35 1.57 16.21 -5.85
C VAL A 35 1.70 16.95 -7.18
N GLN A 36 2.34 18.11 -7.18
CA GLN A 36 2.47 18.93 -8.39
C GLN A 36 3.43 18.35 -9.40
N SER A 37 4.47 17.65 -8.96
CA SER A 37 5.37 16.94 -9.87
C SER A 37 4.64 15.84 -10.63
N LEU A 38 3.79 15.06 -9.96
CA LEU A 38 2.98 14.07 -10.66
C LEU A 38 1.96 14.73 -11.59
N ALA A 39 1.23 15.75 -11.10
CA ALA A 39 0.25 16.47 -11.91
C ALA A 39 0.88 17.06 -13.18
N ALA A 40 2.08 17.60 -13.08
CA ALA A 40 2.83 18.10 -14.22
C ALA A 40 3.21 16.97 -15.19
N ALA A 41 3.69 15.84 -14.66
CA ALA A 41 4.12 14.70 -15.48
C ALA A 41 2.98 14.10 -16.32
N ILE A 42 1.78 14.04 -15.75
CA ILE A 42 0.60 13.50 -16.42
C ILE A 42 -0.28 14.59 -17.08
N GLN A 43 0.13 15.84 -16.98
CA GLN A 43 -0.60 17.01 -17.50
C GLN A 43 -2.03 17.10 -16.94
N ASP A 44 -2.16 16.90 -15.63
CA ASP A 44 -3.44 17.02 -14.92
C ASP A 44 -3.74 18.50 -14.64
N PRO A 45 -4.79 19.09 -15.28
CA PRO A 45 -5.15 20.49 -15.08
C PRO A 45 -6.08 20.72 -13.88
N ASP A 46 -6.42 19.71 -13.12
CA ASP A 46 -7.36 19.81 -12.01
C ASP A 46 -6.91 20.87 -11.00
N PRO A 47 -7.71 21.93 -10.77
CA PRO A 47 -7.33 23.01 -9.85
C PRO A 47 -7.00 22.53 -8.43
N ARG A 48 -7.56 21.41 -8.00
CA ARG A 48 -7.26 20.82 -6.69
C ARG A 48 -5.81 20.42 -6.50
N ARG A 49 -5.03 20.30 -7.57
CA ARG A 49 -3.60 19.95 -7.52
C ARG A 49 -2.71 21.19 -7.45
N TRP A 50 -3.20 22.35 -7.86
CA TRP A 50 -2.38 23.53 -8.11
C TRP A 50 -2.60 24.69 -7.15
N GLY A 51 -3.72 24.71 -6.42
CA GLY A 51 -4.04 25.77 -5.48
C GLY A 51 -3.26 25.67 -4.16
N GLN A 52 -3.46 26.68 -3.31
CA GLN A 52 -2.84 26.70 -1.98
C GLN A 52 -3.35 25.58 -1.07
N GLN A 53 -4.60 25.20 -1.22
CA GLN A 53 -5.23 24.08 -0.53
C GLN A 53 -5.23 22.83 -1.42
N CYS A 54 -4.10 22.54 -2.03
CA CYS A 54 -4.06 21.40 -2.91
C CYS A 54 -4.24 20.09 -2.15
N THR A 55 -4.90 19.15 -2.80
CA THR A 55 -5.04 17.78 -2.33
C THR A 55 -4.38 16.85 -3.32
N ALA A 56 -3.83 15.74 -2.84
CA ALA A 56 -3.28 14.72 -3.70
C ALA A 56 -4.41 13.90 -4.36
N PRO A 57 -4.20 13.38 -5.58
CA PRO A 57 -5.03 12.31 -6.09
C PRO A 57 -5.05 11.15 -5.11
N GLN A 58 -6.22 10.60 -4.83
CA GLN A 58 -6.35 9.49 -3.87
C GLN A 58 -5.54 8.26 -4.31
N THR A 59 -5.34 8.08 -5.60
CA THR A 59 -4.49 7.04 -6.17
C THR A 59 -3.00 7.17 -5.79
N MET A 60 -2.55 8.35 -5.34
CA MET A 60 -1.20 8.56 -4.83
C MET A 60 -1.02 8.12 -3.37
N LEU A 61 -2.08 7.73 -2.67
CA LEU A 61 -2.03 7.43 -1.24
C LEU A 61 -0.90 6.47 -0.87
N SER A 62 -0.67 5.45 -1.69
CA SER A 62 0.39 4.47 -1.48
C SER A 62 1.81 5.05 -1.54
N THR A 63 2.00 6.21 -2.14
CA THR A 63 3.31 6.88 -2.19
C THR A 63 3.79 7.23 -0.78
N TRP A 64 2.89 7.64 0.10
CA TRP A 64 3.22 8.04 1.46
C TRP A 64 2.92 6.97 2.51
N ALA A 65 2.27 5.87 2.12
CA ALA A 65 1.94 4.77 3.02
C ALA A 65 3.09 3.78 3.20
N ARG A 66 4.07 3.80 2.31
CA ARG A 66 5.13 2.80 2.26
C ARG A 66 6.39 3.27 2.96
N PRO A 67 7.11 2.38 3.64
CA PRO A 67 8.45 2.67 4.11
C PRO A 67 9.39 2.93 2.93
N ALA A 68 10.49 3.63 3.20
CA ALA A 68 11.57 3.75 2.22
C ALA A 68 12.07 2.35 1.84
N ARG A 69 12.34 2.13 0.57
CA ARG A 69 12.84 0.84 0.10
C ARG A 69 14.20 0.48 0.70
N TRP A 70 14.98 1.47 1.00
CA TRP A 70 16.31 1.36 1.59
C TRP A 70 16.64 2.59 2.41
N SER A 71 17.33 2.38 3.51
CA SER A 71 17.99 3.45 4.27
C SER A 71 19.32 2.91 4.81
N PRO A 72 20.31 3.77 5.10
CA PRO A 72 21.60 3.33 5.61
C PRO A 72 21.53 2.68 7.01
N ASP A 73 20.44 2.93 7.73
CA ASP A 73 20.24 2.42 9.09
C ASP A 73 19.54 1.06 9.14
N GLU A 74 19.14 0.54 7.98
CA GLU A 74 18.38 -0.72 7.88
C GLU A 74 19.21 -1.81 7.22
N ALA A 75 19.28 -2.96 7.88
CA ALA A 75 20.04 -4.10 7.38
C ALA A 75 19.45 -4.74 6.11
N LEU A 76 18.14 -4.61 5.89
CA LEU A 76 17.43 -5.20 4.75
C LEU A 76 16.48 -4.20 4.10
N PRO A 77 16.33 -4.24 2.77
CA PRO A 77 15.35 -3.41 2.07
C PRO A 77 13.94 -3.71 2.57
N GLN A 78 13.19 -2.65 2.85
CA GLN A 78 11.78 -2.77 3.18
C GLN A 78 10.95 -3.10 1.93
N LYS A 79 10.16 -4.15 2.00
CA LYS A 79 9.28 -4.56 0.90
C LYS A 79 7.85 -4.08 1.16
N PRO A 80 7.18 -3.50 0.18
CA PRO A 80 5.74 -3.32 0.28
C PRO A 80 5.06 -4.69 0.20
N LEU A 81 3.84 -4.79 0.75
CA LEU A 81 3.05 -6.02 0.71
C LEU A 81 3.76 -7.22 1.34
N GLN A 82 4.24 -7.05 2.56
CA GLN A 82 4.98 -8.10 3.28
C GLN A 82 4.16 -9.38 3.46
N THR A 83 2.86 -9.24 3.73
CA THR A 83 1.93 -10.38 3.83
C THR A 83 1.92 -11.23 2.56
N HIS A 84 1.99 -10.59 1.39
CA HIS A 84 2.07 -11.30 0.12
C HIS A 84 3.30 -12.20 0.01
N TYR A 85 4.47 -11.68 0.40
CA TYR A 85 5.72 -12.46 0.34
C TYR A 85 5.73 -13.59 1.37
N GLU A 86 5.25 -13.33 2.58
CA GLU A 86 5.11 -14.36 3.61
C GLU A 86 4.16 -15.48 3.18
N LEU A 87 3.04 -15.10 2.55
CA LEU A 87 2.06 -16.06 2.05
C LEU A 87 2.65 -16.96 0.96
N LYS A 88 3.40 -16.37 0.03
CA LYS A 88 4.12 -17.14 -1.01
C LYS A 88 5.06 -18.18 -0.39
N GLU A 89 5.81 -17.78 0.62
CA GLU A 89 6.76 -18.65 1.29
C GLU A 89 6.05 -19.78 2.05
N LEU A 90 5.03 -19.45 2.83
CA LEU A 90 4.25 -20.42 3.60
C LEU A 90 3.51 -21.43 2.71
N LEU A 91 3.03 -21.01 1.56
CA LEU A 91 2.34 -21.89 0.60
C LEU A 91 3.30 -22.61 -0.35
N GLY A 92 4.57 -22.23 -0.38
CA GLY A 92 5.57 -22.84 -1.26
C GLY A 92 5.36 -22.52 -2.75
N TYR A 93 4.68 -21.42 -3.08
CA TYR A 93 4.45 -21.01 -4.47
C TYR A 93 5.50 -20.00 -4.92
N PRO A 94 6.28 -20.31 -5.95
CA PRO A 94 7.31 -19.38 -6.43
C PRO A 94 6.76 -18.17 -7.20
N VAL A 95 5.58 -18.31 -7.77
CA VAL A 95 4.94 -17.28 -8.60
C VAL A 95 3.58 -16.91 -8.02
N ALA A 96 3.32 -15.61 -7.91
CA ALA A 96 2.02 -15.09 -7.57
C ALA A 96 1.59 -14.06 -8.61
N ILE A 97 0.33 -14.12 -9.01
CA ILE A 97 -0.25 -13.25 -10.01
C ILE A 97 -1.38 -12.45 -9.36
N VAL A 98 -1.35 -11.13 -9.54
CA VAL A 98 -2.46 -10.26 -9.14
C VAL A 98 -3.57 -10.42 -10.17
N SER A 99 -4.69 -11.00 -9.75
CA SER A 99 -5.85 -11.21 -10.63
C SER A 99 -6.79 -10.01 -10.68
N GLY A 100 -6.72 -9.13 -9.71
CA GLY A 100 -7.53 -7.91 -9.67
C GLY A 100 -7.13 -7.01 -8.52
N ILE A 101 -7.46 -5.74 -8.66
CA ILE A 101 -7.27 -4.72 -7.62
C ILE A 101 -8.56 -3.91 -7.56
N GLU A 102 -9.09 -3.76 -6.36
CA GLU A 102 -10.20 -2.86 -6.07
C GLU A 102 -9.75 -1.85 -5.00
N SER A 103 -10.08 -0.59 -5.21
CA SER A 103 -9.72 0.47 -4.28
C SER A 103 -10.97 1.30 -3.94
N GLN A 104 -11.16 1.57 -2.66
CA GLN A 104 -12.21 2.44 -2.16
C GLN A 104 -11.57 3.60 -1.40
N PHE A 105 -11.96 4.81 -1.75
CA PHE A 105 -11.43 6.02 -1.15
C PHE A 105 -12.52 6.73 -0.33
N HIS A 106 -12.20 7.07 0.92
CA HIS A 106 -13.18 7.61 1.86
C HIS A 106 -12.91 9.06 2.26
N ALA A 107 -11.71 9.56 2.06
CA ALA A 107 -11.30 10.88 2.46
C ALA A 107 -10.28 11.47 1.49
N PRO A 108 -10.23 12.81 1.36
CA PRO A 108 -9.18 13.46 0.58
C PRO A 108 -7.81 13.28 1.24
N VAL A 109 -6.77 13.26 0.41
CA VAL A 109 -5.38 13.20 0.86
C VAL A 109 -4.84 14.63 0.94
N ILE A 110 -4.71 15.14 2.16
CA ILE A 110 -4.33 16.55 2.41
C ILE A 110 -2.83 16.72 2.64
N LEU A 111 -2.32 17.91 2.32
CA LEU A 111 -0.93 18.26 2.57
C LEU A 111 -0.58 18.18 4.06
N GLY A 112 0.60 17.70 4.36
CA GLY A 112 1.10 17.55 5.73
C GLY A 112 0.61 16.32 6.47
N ALA A 113 -0.33 15.56 5.90
CA ALA A 113 -0.83 14.33 6.52
C ALA A 113 0.26 13.24 6.51
N THR A 114 0.31 12.48 7.59
CA THR A 114 1.09 11.25 7.66
C THR A 114 0.17 10.07 7.38
N VAL A 115 0.57 9.21 6.46
CA VAL A 115 -0.23 8.07 6.04
C VAL A 115 0.21 6.83 6.80
N ARG A 116 -0.75 6.16 7.40
CA ARG A 116 -0.56 4.86 8.05
C ARG A 116 -1.12 3.76 7.17
N SER A 117 -0.45 2.63 7.17
CA SER A 117 -0.91 1.43 6.47
C SER A 117 -0.91 0.22 7.37
N VAL A 118 -1.79 -0.69 7.06
CA VAL A 118 -1.87 -2.00 7.70
C VAL A 118 -2.28 -3.00 6.62
N GLU A 119 -1.75 -4.20 6.72
CA GLU A 119 -2.11 -5.29 5.81
C GLU A 119 -3.08 -6.24 6.49
N LEU A 120 -4.04 -6.73 5.74
CA LEU A 120 -5.05 -7.67 6.20
C LEU A 120 -5.26 -8.75 5.13
N LEU A 121 -4.98 -9.99 5.51
CA LEU A 121 -5.31 -11.15 4.68
C LEU A 121 -6.76 -11.55 4.97
N ARG A 122 -7.58 -11.56 3.94
CA ARG A 122 -8.97 -11.99 4.06
C ARG A 122 -9.21 -13.37 3.43
N SER A 123 -10.13 -14.09 4.02
CA SER A 123 -10.63 -15.34 3.48
C SER A 123 -11.53 -15.12 2.24
#